data_05ecbae49ec72b1a5e6c9b74e6fd742e
#
_entry.id   05ecbae49ec72b1a5e6c9b74e6fd742e
#
_cell.length_a   1.000
_cell.length_b   1.000
_cell.length_c   1.000
_cell.angle_alpha   90.00
_cell.angle_beta   90.00
_cell.angle_gamma   90.00
#
_symmetry.space_group_name_H-M   'P 1'
#
loop_
_entity.id
_entity.type
_entity.pdbx_description
1 polymer ?
#
loop_
_entity_poly.entity_id
_entity_poly.type
_entity_poly.pdbx_seq_one_letter_code
_entity_poly.pdbx_strand_id
1 'polypeptide(L)'
;MRALAKAITEFVRGFDLPAYTVDSVPDDVPVPYLTFPLKLPEWNQKTTWYIQGWYRTTSNEELTSKADEIISAIGTGITLTTDSGYLVIYPDTPLVQLMTDGDYRSFYISLSINVYQMPGAYPEPVETTETQPEETPEEGENR
;
A
#
# COMPACT_ATOMS: atom_id res chain seq x y z
N MET A 1 -2.15 -4.63 10.99
CA MET A 1 -2.89 -3.82 10.03
C MET A 1 -2.64 -2.34 10.18
N ARG A 2 -2.84 -1.80 11.39
CA ARG A 2 -2.68 -0.36 11.61
C ARG A 2 -1.27 0.14 11.29
N ALA A 3 -0.24 -0.58 11.69
CA ALA A 3 1.14 -0.18 11.42
C ALA A 3 1.44 -0.15 9.93
N LEU A 4 0.92 -1.13 9.18
CA LEU A 4 1.12 -1.17 7.73
C LEU A 4 0.36 -0.05 7.05
N ALA A 5 -0.87 0.25 7.49
CA ALA A 5 -1.65 1.35 6.94
C ALA A 5 -0.92 2.68 7.15
N LYS A 6 -0.34 2.86 8.33
CA LYS A 6 0.43 4.07 8.64
C LYS A 6 1.67 4.17 7.74
N ALA A 7 2.36 3.04 7.52
CA ALA A 7 3.55 3.02 6.68
C ALA A 7 3.22 3.41 5.24
N ILE A 8 2.11 2.90 4.71
CA ILE A 8 1.66 3.26 3.37
C ILE A 8 1.36 4.75 3.28
N THR A 9 0.63 5.27 4.24
CA THR A 9 0.25 6.68 4.26
C THR A 9 1.48 7.58 4.30
N GLU A 10 2.44 7.24 5.15
CA GLU A 10 3.68 8.02 5.26
C GLU A 10 4.49 7.94 3.98
N PHE A 11 4.50 6.79 3.33
CA PHE A 11 5.20 6.64 2.05
C PHE A 11 4.63 7.58 1.00
N VAL A 12 3.30 7.60 0.84
CA VAL A 12 2.66 8.44 -0.17
C VAL A 12 2.84 9.91 0.16
N ARG A 13 2.79 10.29 1.43
CA ARG A 13 2.98 11.67 1.84
C ARG A 13 4.40 12.17 1.65
N GLY A 14 5.35 11.26 1.46
CA GLY A 14 6.73 11.62 1.25
C GLY A 14 7.05 12.24 -0.11
N PHE A 15 6.07 12.32 -1.00
CA PHE A 15 6.29 12.89 -2.33
C PHE A 15 5.99 14.39 -2.41
N ASP A 16 5.94 15.06 -1.27
CA ASP A 16 5.82 16.53 -1.18
C ASP A 16 4.52 17.09 -1.75
N LEU A 17 3.47 16.30 -1.74
CA LEU A 17 2.13 16.74 -2.08
C LEU A 17 1.18 16.24 -0.99
N PRO A 18 0.10 17.01 -0.71
CA PRO A 18 -0.93 16.48 0.17
C PRO A 18 -1.45 15.17 -0.39
N ALA A 19 -1.63 14.18 0.48
CA ALA A 19 -2.08 12.85 0.08
C ALA A 19 -3.23 12.42 0.96
N TYR A 20 -4.27 11.88 0.33
CA TYR A 20 -5.50 11.47 1.01
C TYR A 20 -5.89 10.08 0.55
N THR A 21 -6.53 9.31 1.41
CA THR A 21 -7.19 8.09 0.95
C THR A 21 -8.37 8.48 0.07
N VAL A 22 -8.69 7.62 -0.90
CA VAL A 22 -9.69 7.97 -1.93
C VAL A 22 -11.07 8.27 -1.35
N ASP A 23 -11.37 7.73 -0.17
CA ASP A 23 -12.68 7.94 0.47
C ASP A 23 -12.66 9.07 1.50
N SER A 24 -11.55 9.79 1.63
CA SER A 24 -11.39 10.81 2.67
C SER A 24 -10.84 12.12 2.11
N VAL A 25 -11.08 12.41 0.85
CA VAL A 25 -10.63 13.65 0.24
C VAL A 25 -11.55 14.78 0.70
N PRO A 26 -11.01 15.85 1.32
CA PRO A 26 -11.86 16.99 1.70
C PRO A 26 -12.49 17.67 0.48
N ASP A 27 -13.68 18.26 0.66
CA ASP A 27 -14.45 18.82 -0.45
C ASP A 27 -13.72 19.92 -1.21
N ASP A 28 -13.06 20.81 -0.52
CA ASP A 28 -12.46 21.99 -1.16
C ASP A 28 -10.94 21.92 -1.14
N VAL A 29 -10.37 20.73 -1.29
CA VAL A 29 -8.92 20.59 -1.26
C VAL A 29 -8.31 21.17 -2.54
N PRO A 30 -7.29 22.02 -2.44
CA PRO A 30 -6.64 22.57 -3.63
C PRO A 30 -5.77 21.52 -4.30
N VAL A 31 -5.70 21.59 -5.63
CA VAL A 31 -4.78 20.77 -6.41
C VAL A 31 -3.42 21.46 -6.49
N PRO A 32 -2.31 20.73 -6.65
CA PRO A 32 -2.24 19.27 -6.83
C PRO A 32 -2.27 18.49 -5.51
N TYR A 33 -2.77 17.27 -5.58
CA TYR A 33 -2.76 16.36 -4.45
C TYR A 33 -2.73 14.92 -4.96
N LEU A 34 -2.40 13.99 -4.06
CA LEU A 34 -2.35 12.55 -4.37
C LEU A 34 -3.49 11.84 -3.67
N THR A 35 -3.99 10.79 -4.30
CA THR A 35 -4.96 9.88 -3.68
C THR A 35 -4.47 8.44 -3.83
N PHE A 36 -4.85 7.62 -2.88
CA PHE A 36 -4.52 6.20 -2.89
C PHE A 36 -5.58 5.44 -2.10
N PRO A 37 -5.86 4.18 -2.46
CA PRO A 37 -6.78 3.38 -1.66
C PRO A 37 -6.04 2.82 -0.45
N LEU A 38 -6.68 2.82 0.70
CA LEU A 38 -6.09 2.22 1.88
C LEU A 38 -6.70 0.83 2.03
N LYS A 39 -6.14 -0.12 1.31
CA LYS A 39 -6.57 -1.50 1.37
C LYS A 39 -5.34 -2.39 1.44
N LEU A 40 -5.44 -3.45 2.22
CA LEU A 40 -4.36 -4.40 2.39
C LEU A 40 -4.93 -5.80 2.17
N PRO A 41 -4.18 -6.68 1.51
CA PRO A 41 -4.60 -8.07 1.40
C PRO A 41 -4.34 -8.77 2.73
N GLU A 42 -4.78 -10.02 2.82
CA GLU A 42 -4.43 -10.85 3.97
C GLU A 42 -2.93 -11.17 3.91
N TRP A 43 -2.41 -11.68 5.03
CA TRP A 43 -1.00 -12.04 5.09
C TRP A 43 -0.62 -13.00 3.96
N ASN A 44 0.53 -12.76 3.37
CA ASN A 44 1.10 -13.54 2.26
C ASN A 44 0.24 -13.51 1.00
N GLN A 45 -0.56 -12.47 0.85
CA GLN A 45 -1.41 -12.27 -0.32
C GLN A 45 -1.03 -10.96 -1.00
N LYS A 46 -1.50 -10.78 -2.22
CA LYS A 46 -1.28 -9.55 -2.94
C LYS A 46 -2.61 -8.92 -3.35
N THR A 47 -2.58 -7.62 -3.57
CA THR A 47 -3.71 -6.91 -4.14
C THR A 47 -3.21 -5.85 -5.10
N THR A 48 -4.05 -5.46 -6.04
CA THR A 48 -3.75 -4.30 -6.88
C THR A 48 -3.85 -3.03 -6.05
N TRP A 49 -3.06 -2.05 -6.43
CA TRP A 49 -3.00 -0.79 -5.71
C TRP A 49 -2.65 0.31 -6.71
N TYR A 50 -2.79 1.55 -6.31
CA TYR A 50 -2.44 2.64 -7.20
C TYR A 50 -2.17 3.91 -6.41
N ILE A 51 -1.44 4.84 -7.07
CA ILE A 51 -1.32 6.22 -6.62
C ILE A 51 -1.81 7.07 -7.77
N GLN A 52 -2.71 8.01 -7.49
CA GLN A 52 -3.25 8.90 -8.49
C GLN A 52 -2.96 10.34 -8.08
N GLY A 53 -2.47 11.13 -9.03
CA GLY A 53 -2.19 12.53 -8.78
C GLY A 53 -3.15 13.39 -9.58
N TRP A 54 -3.65 14.46 -8.93
CA TRP A 54 -4.68 15.32 -9.51
C TRP A 54 -4.12 16.72 -9.69
N TYR A 55 -4.27 17.27 -10.89
CA TYR A 55 -3.74 18.57 -11.26
C TYR A 55 -4.79 19.36 -12.02
N ARG A 56 -4.69 20.68 -11.93
CA ARG A 56 -5.49 21.57 -12.76
C ARG A 56 -4.53 22.32 -13.66
N THR A 57 -4.37 21.82 -14.89
CA THR A 57 -3.35 22.34 -15.80
C THR A 57 -3.74 21.99 -17.23
N THR A 58 -3.20 22.75 -18.19
CA THR A 58 -3.37 22.45 -19.59
C THR A 58 -2.18 21.71 -20.18
N SER A 59 -1.18 21.39 -19.34
CA SER A 59 0.04 20.73 -19.76
C SER A 59 0.25 19.45 -18.95
N ASN A 60 0.86 18.45 -19.55
CA ASN A 60 1.20 17.21 -18.86
C ASN A 60 2.56 17.27 -18.16
N GLU A 61 3.25 18.40 -18.27
CA GLU A 61 4.64 18.47 -17.84
C GLU A 61 4.82 18.22 -16.32
N GLU A 62 4.05 18.96 -15.52
CA GLU A 62 4.15 18.87 -14.07
C GLU A 62 3.74 17.50 -13.56
N LEU A 63 2.62 16.99 -14.04
CA LEU A 63 2.13 15.70 -13.55
C LEU A 63 3.00 14.54 -14.02
N THR A 64 3.57 14.65 -15.22
CA THR A 64 4.49 13.63 -15.72
C THR A 64 5.77 13.62 -14.87
N SER A 65 6.25 14.79 -14.50
CA SER A 65 7.44 14.89 -13.65
C SER A 65 7.20 14.25 -12.27
N LYS A 66 6.04 14.50 -11.68
CA LYS A 66 5.71 13.91 -10.38
C LYS A 66 5.52 12.40 -10.51
N ALA A 67 4.88 11.94 -11.58
CA ALA A 67 4.73 10.50 -11.82
C ALA A 67 6.10 9.82 -11.95
N ASP A 68 7.02 10.45 -12.68
CA ASP A 68 8.37 9.91 -12.82
C ASP A 68 9.09 9.84 -11.47
N GLU A 69 8.91 10.84 -10.62
CA GLU A 69 9.50 10.84 -9.29
C GLU A 69 9.00 9.64 -8.47
N ILE A 70 7.71 9.39 -8.49
CA ILE A 70 7.11 8.27 -7.76
C ILE A 70 7.57 6.95 -8.33
N ILE A 71 7.55 6.81 -9.66
CA ILE A 71 7.97 5.58 -10.33
C ILE A 71 9.43 5.28 -10.03
N SER A 72 10.27 6.31 -10.04
CA SER A 72 11.69 6.14 -9.73
C SER A 72 11.92 5.70 -8.29
N ALA A 73 11.12 6.23 -7.36
CA ALA A 73 11.24 5.84 -5.96
C ALA A 73 10.84 4.39 -5.74
N ILE A 74 9.88 3.90 -6.50
CA ILE A 74 9.42 2.52 -6.38
C ILE A 74 10.37 1.57 -7.13
N GLY A 75 10.85 1.98 -8.30
CA GLY A 75 11.75 1.16 -9.11
C GLY A 75 11.12 -0.17 -9.44
N THR A 76 11.84 -1.27 -9.22
CA THR A 76 11.32 -2.62 -9.44
C THR A 76 10.58 -3.15 -8.23
N GLY A 77 10.62 -2.43 -7.12
CA GLY A 77 9.91 -2.79 -5.90
C GLY A 77 10.59 -2.18 -4.69
N ILE A 78 9.79 -1.81 -3.71
CA ILE A 78 10.29 -1.32 -2.42
C ILE A 78 9.61 -2.07 -1.29
N THR A 79 10.27 -2.12 -0.15
CA THR A 79 9.76 -2.79 1.03
C THR A 79 9.54 -1.76 2.13
N LEU A 80 8.35 -1.79 2.74
CA LEU A 80 8.04 -0.99 3.92
C LEU A 80 7.92 -1.95 5.09
N THR A 81 8.72 -1.75 6.13
CA THR A 81 8.81 -2.68 7.25
C THR A 81 8.21 -2.05 8.50
N THR A 82 7.45 -2.85 9.25
CA THR A 82 6.88 -2.47 10.55
C THR A 82 7.16 -3.58 11.56
N ASP A 83 6.76 -3.35 12.80
CA ASP A 83 6.95 -4.36 13.85
C ASP A 83 6.14 -5.62 13.61
N SER A 84 4.98 -5.50 12.97
CA SER A 84 4.09 -6.65 12.78
C SER A 84 4.28 -7.35 11.44
N GLY A 85 4.93 -6.69 10.48
CA GLY A 85 5.13 -7.29 9.17
C GLY A 85 5.71 -6.29 8.20
N TYR A 86 5.79 -6.69 6.95
CA TYR A 86 6.29 -5.81 5.91
C TYR A 86 5.46 -5.99 4.65
N LEU A 87 5.51 -4.99 3.80
CA LEU A 87 4.86 -5.07 2.49
C LEU A 87 5.83 -4.67 1.41
N VAL A 88 5.61 -5.20 0.24
CA VAL A 88 6.39 -4.88 -0.94
C VAL A 88 5.45 -4.22 -1.93
N ILE A 89 5.85 -3.03 -2.41
CA ILE A 89 5.11 -2.31 -3.45
C ILE A 89 5.92 -2.43 -4.73
N TYR A 90 5.30 -2.88 -5.81
CA TYR A 90 5.99 -3.05 -7.07
C TYR A 90 5.09 -2.68 -8.24
N PRO A 91 5.69 -2.41 -9.43
CA PRO A 91 4.92 -1.97 -10.60
C PRO A 91 3.98 -3.03 -11.13
N ASP A 92 2.84 -2.58 -11.65
CA ASP A 92 1.89 -3.42 -12.37
C ASP A 92 1.70 -2.81 -13.76
N THR A 93 0.82 -3.38 -14.56
CA THR A 93 0.58 -2.93 -15.94
C THR A 93 -0.86 -2.51 -16.14
N PRO A 94 -1.09 -1.46 -16.91
CA PRO A 94 -0.09 -0.53 -17.45
C PRO A 94 0.50 0.31 -16.32
N LEU A 95 1.80 0.63 -16.44
CA LEU A 95 2.48 1.27 -15.32
C LEU A 95 1.90 2.64 -15.00
N VAL A 96 1.68 3.47 -16.02
CA VAL A 96 1.14 4.80 -15.80
C VAL A 96 0.15 5.14 -16.92
N GLN A 97 -0.94 5.80 -16.52
CA GLN A 97 -1.93 6.31 -17.46
C GLN A 97 -2.16 7.79 -17.15
N LEU A 98 -2.27 8.60 -18.20
CA LEU A 98 -2.60 10.01 -18.08
C LEU A 98 -4.05 10.19 -18.49
N MET A 99 -4.82 10.92 -17.68
CA MET A 99 -6.24 11.13 -17.93
C MET A 99 -6.58 12.60 -17.89
N THR A 100 -7.59 12.99 -18.67
CA THR A 100 -8.04 14.36 -18.74
C THR A 100 -9.54 14.40 -18.47
N ASP A 101 -9.96 15.34 -17.64
CA ASP A 101 -11.36 15.55 -17.32
C ASP A 101 -11.59 17.05 -17.19
N GLY A 102 -12.01 17.69 -18.30
CA GLY A 102 -12.16 19.14 -18.36
C GLY A 102 -10.83 19.84 -18.10
N ASP A 103 -10.81 20.69 -17.09
CA ASP A 103 -9.60 21.42 -16.70
C ASP A 103 -8.66 20.58 -15.85
N TYR A 104 -9.08 19.39 -15.45
CA TYR A 104 -8.28 18.55 -14.57
C TYR A 104 -7.54 17.49 -15.37
N ARG A 105 -6.34 17.20 -14.94
CA ARG A 105 -5.53 16.12 -15.47
C ARG A 105 -5.05 15.28 -14.33
N SER A 106 -4.92 13.99 -14.57
CA SER A 106 -4.41 13.11 -13.54
C SER A 106 -3.47 12.08 -14.14
N PHE A 107 -2.57 11.58 -13.29
CA PHE A 107 -1.82 10.37 -13.60
C PHE A 107 -2.31 9.25 -12.66
N TYR A 108 -2.26 8.05 -13.18
CA TYR A 108 -2.68 6.86 -12.45
C TYR A 108 -1.54 5.85 -12.57
N ILE A 109 -0.89 5.55 -11.45
CA ILE A 109 0.23 4.60 -11.42
C ILE A 109 -0.28 3.29 -10.87
N SER A 110 -0.24 2.24 -11.72
CA SER A 110 -0.73 0.91 -11.35
C SER A 110 0.36 0.15 -10.61
N LEU A 111 0.02 -0.33 -9.44
CA LEU A 111 0.96 -1.00 -8.55
C LEU A 111 0.32 -2.25 -7.97
N SER A 112 1.13 -3.07 -7.32
CA SER A 112 0.68 -4.20 -6.55
C SER A 112 1.34 -4.16 -5.19
N ILE A 113 0.64 -4.66 -4.18
CA ILE A 113 1.14 -4.78 -2.83
C ILE A 113 1.07 -6.23 -2.40
N ASN A 114 2.18 -6.77 -1.92
CA ASN A 114 2.21 -8.04 -1.21
C ASN A 114 2.51 -7.75 0.25
N VAL A 115 1.79 -8.42 1.15
CA VAL A 115 1.94 -8.21 2.58
C VAL A 115 2.44 -9.50 3.22
N TYR A 116 3.48 -9.37 4.04
CA TYR A 116 4.11 -10.51 4.69
C TYR A 116 4.17 -10.28 6.19
N GLN A 117 3.84 -11.33 6.93
CA GLN A 117 3.88 -11.30 8.37
C GLN A 117 5.30 -11.47 8.86
N MET A 118 5.70 -10.66 9.84
CA MET A 118 7.04 -10.77 10.39
C MET A 118 7.10 -12.01 11.29
N PRO A 119 8.06 -12.93 11.09
CA PRO A 119 8.17 -14.10 11.96
C PRO A 119 8.35 -13.69 13.41
N GLY A 120 7.53 -14.24 14.30
CA GLY A 120 7.59 -13.95 15.73
C GLY A 120 7.05 -12.60 16.13
N ALA A 121 6.45 -11.86 15.20
CA ALA A 121 5.99 -10.49 15.47
C ALA A 121 4.66 -10.44 16.20
N TYR A 122 3.89 -11.55 16.26
CA TYR A 122 2.66 -11.52 16.97
C TYR A 122 2.81 -11.99 18.37
N PRO A 123 2.05 -11.44 19.25
CA PRO A 123 1.83 -12.12 20.50
C PRO A 123 1.22 -13.44 20.14
N GLU A 124 1.52 -14.43 20.66
CA GLU A 124 1.02 -15.64 20.20
C GLU A 124 -0.25 -15.91 20.58
N PRO A 125 -0.90 -16.06 20.16
CA PRO A 125 -2.20 -16.11 20.55
C PRO A 125 -2.63 -17.36 21.09
N VAL A 126 -1.93 -17.03 21.13
CA VAL A 126 -2.14 -17.71 21.49
C VAL A 126 -2.51 -18.61 21.51
N GLU A 127 -2.41 -18.88 21.52
CA GLU A 127 -2.54 -19.75 21.51
C GLU A 127 -2.81 -20.59 21.54
N THR A 128 -2.79 -20.62 21.47
CA THR A 128 -2.90 -21.54 21.40
C THR A 128 -3.05 -22.41 21.44
N THR A 129 -3.07 -22.40 21.30
CA THR A 129 -3.09 -23.33 21.28
C THR A 129 -3.29 -24.18 21.30
N GLU A 130 -3.35 -24.12 21.02
CA GLU A 130 -3.38 -24.99 20.98
C GLU A 130 -3.27 -25.73 20.97
N THR A 131 -3.25 -25.69 20.81
CA THR A 131 -2.99 -26.62 20.76
C THR A 131 -2.76 -27.42 20.97
N GLN A 132 -2.74 -27.50 20.89
CA GLN A 132 -2.48 -28.44 21.03
C GLN A 132 -2.45 -29.25 21.26
N PRO A 133 -2.54 -29.40 21.31
CA PRO A 133 -2.40 -30.36 21.47
C PRO A 133 -2.28 -31.23 21.55
N GLU A 134 -2.25 -30.99 21.40
CA GLU A 134 -2.10 -31.92 21.45
C GLU A 134 -1.76 -32.60 21.60
N GLU A 135 -1.76 -32.54 21.55
CA GLU A 135 -1.47 -33.49 21.63
C GLU A 135 -1.13 -34.18 21.97
N THR A 136 -1.21 -34.09 22.02
CA THR A 136 -0.95 -35.06 22.26
C THR A 136 -0.88 -35.84 22.61
N PRO A 137 -0.90 -36.13 22.67
CA PRO A 137 -0.82 -37.11 22.90
C PRO A 137 -0.77 -37.86 23.16
N GLU A 138 -0.92 -37.64 23.02
CA GLU A 138 -0.86 -38.58 23.17
C GLU A 138 -0.74 -39.22 23.44
N GLU A 139 -0.84 -39.03 23.34
CA GLU A 139 -0.67 -39.97 23.45
C GLU A 139 -0.53 -40.72 23.78
N GLY A 140 -0.77 -40.51 23.76
CA GLY A 140 -0.57 -41.54 23.85
C GLY A 140 -0.41 -42.07 24.19
N GLU A 141 -0.50 -42.16 24.20
CA GLU A 141 -0.33 -43.02 24.37
C GLU A 141 -0.04 -43.78 24.66
N ASN A 142 -0.07 -43.90 24.72
CA ASN A 142 0.21 -44.91 24.86
C ASN A 142 0.40 -45.62 25.23
N ARG A 143 0.31 -45.48 25.04
CA ARG A 143 0.61 -46.28 25.38
C ARG A 143 0.72 -47.19 25.75
#